data_01851a40a3eaaa39938e55d60667de4c
#
_entry.id   01851a40a3eaaa39938e55d60667de4c
#
_cell.length_a   1.000
_cell.length_b   1.000
_cell.length_c   1.000
_cell.angle_alpha   90.00
_cell.angle_beta   90.00
_cell.angle_gamma   90.00
#
_symmetry.space_group_name_H-M   'P 1'
#
loop_
_entity.id
_entity.type
_entity.pdbx_description
1 polymer ?
#
loop_
_entity_poly.entity_id
_entity_poly.type
_entity_poly.pdbx_seq_one_letter_code
_entity_poly.pdbx_strand_id
1 'polypeptide(L)'
;VTPDGTPFESAVAEVLGRLLPGEVVTYGEVAAEAGHPGAHRAVGRLLRDSDGWPWWRVVTSTGRLVPGLEIEQAQRLGAEGVRVANGRVVAG
;
A
#
# COMPACT_ATOMS: atom_id res chain seq x y z
N VAL A 1 -13.82 -17.76 -2.25
CA VAL A 1 -14.13 -17.15 -0.97
C VAL A 1 -13.06 -17.53 0.03
N THR A 2 -12.45 -16.55 0.61
CA THR A 2 -11.50 -16.76 1.68
C THR A 2 -12.27 -16.97 2.97
N PRO A 3 -12.20 -18.15 3.57
CA PRO A 3 -13.03 -18.41 4.75
C PRO A 3 -12.73 -17.50 5.94
N ASP A 4 -11.54 -16.91 5.96
CA ASP A 4 -11.08 -16.11 7.09
C ASP A 4 -11.06 -14.61 6.82
N GLY A 5 -11.46 -14.17 5.63
CA GLY A 5 -11.41 -12.77 5.26
C GLY A 5 -12.78 -12.12 5.28
N THR A 6 -12.84 -10.85 5.67
CA THR A 6 -14.05 -10.06 5.49
C THR A 6 -14.16 -9.67 4.02
N PRO A 7 -15.36 -9.26 3.54
CA PRO A 7 -15.47 -8.73 2.17
C PRO A 7 -14.52 -7.58 1.90
N PHE A 8 -14.30 -6.72 2.89
CA PHE A 8 -13.36 -5.61 2.77
C PHE A 8 -11.93 -6.13 2.56
N GLU A 9 -11.51 -7.06 3.40
CA GLU A 9 -10.15 -7.62 3.30
C GLU A 9 -9.93 -8.32 1.96
N SER A 10 -10.91 -9.07 1.49
CA SER A 10 -10.82 -9.74 0.20
C SER A 10 -10.70 -8.74 -0.95
N ALA A 11 -11.47 -7.66 -0.89
CA ALA A 11 -11.42 -6.63 -1.91
C ALA A 11 -10.06 -5.91 -1.92
N VAL A 12 -9.53 -5.59 -0.74
CA VAL A 12 -8.22 -4.96 -0.61
C VAL A 12 -7.13 -5.90 -1.14
N ALA A 13 -7.20 -7.18 -0.79
CA ALA A 13 -6.23 -8.17 -1.27
C ALA A 13 -6.22 -8.26 -2.78
N GLU A 14 -7.39 -8.17 -3.39
CA GLU A 14 -7.52 -8.20 -4.84
C GLU A 14 -6.87 -6.98 -5.50
N VAL A 15 -7.10 -5.80 -4.93
CA VAL A 15 -6.46 -4.57 -5.43
C VAL A 15 -4.95 -4.68 -5.32
N LEU A 16 -4.43 -5.10 -4.18
CA LEU A 16 -3.00 -5.22 -3.96
C LEU A 16 -2.36 -6.27 -4.85
N GLY A 17 -3.08 -7.36 -5.09
CA GLY A 17 -2.57 -8.46 -5.93
C GLY A 17 -2.41 -8.06 -7.39
N ARG A 18 -3.04 -6.98 -7.82
CA ARG A 18 -2.91 -6.48 -9.20
C ARG A 18 -1.80 -5.46 -9.36
N LEU A 19 -1.18 -5.01 -8.27
CA LEU A 19 -0.09 -4.03 -8.35
C LEU A 19 1.15 -4.68 -8.94
N LEU A 20 1.74 -4.00 -9.90
CA LEU A 20 2.97 -4.44 -10.54
C LEU A 20 4.17 -3.75 -9.87
N PRO A 21 5.37 -4.35 -9.99
CA PRO A 21 6.58 -3.69 -9.48
C PRO A 21 6.72 -2.29 -10.08
N GLY A 22 7.00 -1.31 -9.23
CA GLY A 22 7.12 0.08 -9.64
C GLY A 22 5.84 0.87 -9.57
N GLU A 23 4.69 0.20 -9.38
CA GLU A 23 3.42 0.90 -9.16
C GLU A 23 3.29 1.31 -7.70
N VAL A 24 2.94 2.57 -7.49
CA VAL A 24 2.74 3.10 -6.13
C VAL A 24 1.32 3.66 -6.06
N VAL A 25 0.61 3.29 -5.00
CA VAL A 25 -0.75 3.77 -4.78
C VAL A 25 -0.85 4.33 -3.37
N THR A 26 -1.89 5.11 -3.13
CA THR A 26 -2.15 5.64 -1.80
C THR A 26 -3.14 4.73 -1.07
N TYR A 27 -3.16 4.84 0.26
CA TYR A 27 -4.15 4.11 1.06
C TYR A 27 -5.58 4.44 0.63
N GLY A 28 -5.83 5.71 0.29
CA GLY A 28 -7.14 6.15 -0.18
C GLY A 28 -7.52 5.54 -1.52
N GLU A 29 -6.54 5.42 -2.42
CA GLU A 29 -6.79 4.78 -3.71
C GLU A 29 -7.12 3.30 -3.56
N VAL A 30 -6.40 2.60 -2.68
CA VAL A 30 -6.70 1.20 -2.40
C VAL A 30 -8.11 1.06 -1.84
N ALA A 31 -8.48 1.91 -0.89
CA ALA A 31 -9.81 1.88 -0.29
C ALA A 31 -10.90 2.12 -1.33
N ALA A 32 -10.71 3.13 -2.18
CA ALA A 32 -11.69 3.45 -3.22
C ALA A 32 -11.85 2.31 -4.22
N GLU A 33 -10.75 1.72 -4.68
CA GLU A 33 -10.79 0.61 -5.62
C GLU A 33 -11.40 -0.64 -5.02
N ALA A 34 -11.26 -0.80 -3.69
CA ALA A 34 -11.89 -1.91 -2.98
C ALA A 34 -13.39 -1.68 -2.74
N GLY A 35 -13.93 -0.54 -3.17
CA GLY A 35 -15.34 -0.24 -3.01
C GLY A 35 -15.69 0.44 -1.69
N HIS A 36 -14.70 0.91 -0.95
CA HIS A 36 -14.90 1.54 0.37
C HIS A 36 -14.15 2.87 0.44
N PRO A 37 -14.55 3.87 -0.37
CA PRO A 37 -13.87 5.17 -0.34
C PRO A 37 -13.92 5.77 1.06
N GLY A 38 -12.80 6.35 1.49
CA GLY A 38 -12.68 6.89 2.82
C GLY A 38 -12.13 5.92 3.86
N ALA A 39 -12.01 4.63 3.52
CA ALA A 39 -11.54 3.61 4.47
C ALA A 39 -10.01 3.48 4.50
N HIS A 40 -9.29 4.55 4.22
CA HIS A 40 -7.82 4.52 4.15
C HIS A 40 -7.16 4.08 5.46
N ARG A 41 -7.74 4.44 6.61
CA ARG A 41 -7.19 4.01 7.89
C ARG A 41 -7.32 2.50 8.09
N ALA A 42 -8.45 1.95 7.65
CA ALA A 42 -8.66 0.50 7.73
C ALA A 42 -7.69 -0.25 6.83
N VAL A 43 -7.38 0.31 5.65
CA VAL A 43 -6.37 -0.27 4.76
C VAL A 43 -5.01 -0.27 5.46
N GLY A 44 -4.62 0.85 6.07
CA GLY A 44 -3.34 0.95 6.77
C GLY A 44 -3.22 -0.06 7.91
N ARG A 45 -4.30 -0.22 8.67
CA ARG A 45 -4.32 -1.20 9.76
C ARG A 45 -4.20 -2.62 9.23
N LEU A 46 -4.92 -2.92 8.18
CA LEU A 46 -4.90 -4.25 7.58
C LEU A 46 -3.50 -4.61 7.06
N LEU A 47 -2.82 -3.67 6.40
CA LEU A 47 -1.46 -3.89 5.92
C LEU A 47 -0.47 -4.10 7.05
N ARG A 48 -0.67 -3.38 8.16
CA ARG A 48 0.20 -3.49 9.33
C ARG A 48 0.06 -4.85 10.01
N ASP A 49 -1.15 -5.37 10.06
CA ASP A 49 -1.47 -6.58 10.80
C ASP A 49 -1.36 -7.85 9.97
N SER A 50 -1.05 -7.74 8.69
CA SER A 50 -1.03 -8.88 7.78
C SER A 50 0.30 -8.99 7.06
N ASP A 51 0.73 -10.23 6.81
CA ASP A 51 1.96 -10.50 6.07
C ASP A 51 1.66 -10.89 4.63
N GLY A 52 2.68 -10.80 3.78
CA GLY A 52 2.62 -11.32 2.42
C GLY A 52 2.06 -10.37 1.38
N TRP A 53 1.68 -9.17 1.77
CA TRP A 53 1.16 -8.18 0.84
C TRP A 53 2.23 -7.18 0.43
N PRO A 54 2.15 -6.60 -0.77
CA PRO A 54 3.13 -5.61 -1.23
C PRO A 54 2.91 -4.24 -0.56
N TRP A 55 3.00 -4.21 0.75
CA TRP A 55 2.72 -3.04 1.57
C TRP A 55 3.59 -1.84 1.20
N TRP A 56 4.80 -2.10 0.70
CA TRP A 56 5.74 -1.03 0.35
C TRP A 56 5.28 -0.21 -0.85
N ARG A 57 4.31 -0.70 -1.61
CA ARG A 57 3.75 0.00 -2.76
C ARG A 57 2.61 0.93 -2.37
N VAL A 58 2.27 1.00 -1.09
CA VAL A 58 1.17 1.82 -0.59
C VAL A 58 1.72 2.92 0.29
N VAL A 59 1.36 4.16 -0.02
CA VAL A 59 1.87 5.35 0.68
C VAL A 59 0.70 6.26 1.06
N THR A 60 0.99 7.31 1.85
CA THR A 60 -0.04 8.29 2.19
C THR A 60 -0.41 9.13 0.97
N SER A 61 -1.47 9.93 1.09
CA SER A 61 -1.93 10.80 0.00
C SER A 61 -0.86 11.81 -0.43
N THR A 62 0.11 12.10 0.42
CA THR A 62 1.22 12.99 0.07
C THR A 62 2.50 12.24 -0.31
N GLY A 63 2.41 10.93 -0.48
CA GLY A 63 3.54 10.11 -0.89
C GLY A 63 4.46 9.68 0.23
N ARG A 64 4.08 9.92 1.47
CA ARG A 64 4.93 9.60 2.63
C ARG A 64 5.00 8.10 2.88
N LEU A 65 6.18 7.65 3.27
CA LEU A 65 6.43 6.25 3.61
C LEU A 65 5.91 5.95 5.02
N VAL A 66 5.82 4.66 5.35
CA VAL A 66 5.31 4.20 6.64
C VAL A 66 6.26 4.60 7.76
N PRO A 67 5.78 5.33 8.78
CA PRO A 67 6.64 5.70 9.91
C PRO A 67 7.27 4.48 10.58
N GLY A 68 8.58 4.54 10.77
CA GLY A 68 9.32 3.43 11.37
C GLY A 68 9.81 2.39 10.38
N LEU A 69 9.28 2.38 9.16
CA LEU A 69 9.68 1.42 8.13
C LEU A 69 10.23 2.11 6.88
N GLU A 70 10.57 3.39 7.00
CA GLU A 70 11.00 4.19 5.85
C GLU A 70 12.19 3.60 5.12
N ILE A 71 13.18 3.12 5.86
CA ILE A 71 14.40 2.58 5.25
C ILE A 71 14.09 1.31 4.45
N GLU A 72 13.36 0.39 5.04
CA GLU A 72 13.00 -0.85 4.36
C GLU A 72 12.11 -0.57 3.15
N GLN A 73 11.11 0.31 3.34
CA GLN A 73 10.20 0.64 2.25
C GLN A 73 10.95 1.29 1.09
N ALA A 74 11.86 2.23 1.40
CA ALA A 74 12.66 2.89 0.37
C ALA A 74 13.54 1.89 -0.37
N GLN A 75 14.10 0.91 0.32
CA GLN A 75 14.93 -0.12 -0.32
C GLN A 75 14.09 -0.95 -1.28
N ARG A 76 12.90 -1.38 -0.87
CA ARG A 76 12.02 -2.18 -1.72
C ARG A 76 11.53 -1.40 -2.92
N LEU A 77 11.13 -0.14 -2.72
CA LEU A 77 10.70 0.72 -3.82
C LEU A 77 11.87 1.01 -4.77
N GLY A 78 13.05 1.27 -4.24
CA GLY A 78 14.24 1.51 -5.06
C GLY A 78 14.57 0.32 -5.94
N ALA A 79 14.40 -0.90 -5.42
CA ALA A 79 14.62 -2.11 -6.20
C ALA A 79 13.63 -2.23 -7.36
N GLU A 80 12.50 -1.55 -7.29
CA GLU A 80 11.49 -1.52 -8.35
C GLU A 80 11.61 -0.28 -9.24
N GLY A 81 12.66 0.52 -9.04
CA GLY A 81 12.89 1.70 -9.85
C GLY A 81 12.16 2.95 -9.38
N VAL A 82 11.57 2.91 -8.19
CA VAL A 82 10.85 4.06 -7.64
C VAL A 82 11.82 4.95 -6.86
N ARG A 83 11.78 6.25 -7.12
CA ARG A 83 12.64 7.21 -6.44
C ARG A 83 12.00 7.67 -5.14
N VAL A 84 12.81 7.68 -4.08
CA VAL A 84 12.39 8.13 -2.77
C VAL A 84 13.37 9.19 -2.26
N ALA A 85 12.87 10.27 -1.71
CA ALA A 85 13.71 11.30 -1.11
C ALA A 85 12.96 11.91 0.08
N ASN A 86 13.68 12.13 1.17
CA ASN A 86 13.13 12.77 2.37
C ASN A 86 11.87 12.06 2.89
N GLY A 87 11.86 10.73 2.87
CA GLY A 87 10.75 9.95 3.36
C GLY A 87 9.50 9.98 2.50
N ARG A 88 9.63 10.37 1.23
CA ARG A 88 8.52 10.45 0.29
C ARG A 88 8.89 9.89 -1.06
N VAL A 89 7.89 9.36 -1.76
CA VAL A 89 8.04 8.98 -3.15
C VAL A 89 8.16 10.26 -3.98
N VAL A 90 9.12 10.29 -4.87
CA VAL A 90 9.37 11.45 -5.74
C VAL A 90 8.77 11.15 -7.11
N ALA A 91 7.90 12.03 -7.58
CA ALA A 91 7.30 11.90 -8.89
C ALA A 91 8.32 12.21 -10.00
N GLY A 92 8.24 11.48 -11.06
CA GLY A 92 9.07 11.71 -12.22
C GLY A 92 10.24 10.80 -12.35
#